data_7277b3cf67e810473dd8c8cc49d0e595
#
_entry.id   7277b3cf67e810473dd8c8cc49d0e595
#
_cell.length_a   1.000
_cell.length_b   1.000
_cell.length_c   1.000
_cell.angle_alpha   90.00
_cell.angle_beta   90.00
_cell.angle_gamma   90.00
#
_symmetry.space_group_name_H-M   'P 1'
#
loop_
_entity.id
_entity.type
_entity.pdbx_description
1 polymer ?
#
loop_
_entity_poly.entity_id
_entity_poly.type
_entity_poly.pdbx_seq_one_letter_code
_entity_poly.pdbx_strand_id
1 'polypeptide(L)'
;MTILMFDIDGTLARSQGAGTLAMTRTFKELWGIKDALEGMNFAGRSDSWIVPTALANQGRDCSPEDLARFIDHYVPQLDRALPQRRSRLCPGVLELLDVLSRTTATLGLGTGNFRRAAEAKLAPLGVWDHFVDGGFGDDHPDRTELLAAGLERLRQHADDSTDVVVIGDTSHDIEAGHAIGARVVAVRTGYSEPGDLDEADVTLDDLSDLQQSLSALLGVI
;
A
#
# COMPACT_ATOMS: atom_id res chain seq x y z
N MET A 1 16.80 -11.35 -12.23
CA MET A 1 16.32 -10.07 -11.65
C MET A 1 15.03 -10.34 -10.87
N THR A 2 14.65 -9.50 -9.93
CA THR A 2 13.42 -9.66 -9.13
C THR A 2 12.66 -8.33 -9.11
N ILE A 3 11.36 -8.36 -9.35
CA ILE A 3 10.47 -7.23 -9.10
C ILE A 3 9.91 -7.38 -7.68
N LEU A 4 10.10 -6.36 -6.85
CA LEU A 4 9.58 -6.30 -5.48
C LEU A 4 8.47 -5.26 -5.41
N MET A 5 7.24 -5.69 -5.13
CA MET A 5 6.07 -4.82 -5.00
C MET A 5 5.68 -4.70 -3.53
N PHE A 6 5.87 -3.53 -2.95
CA PHE A 6 5.62 -3.27 -1.54
C PHE A 6 4.25 -2.60 -1.32
N ASP A 7 3.47 -3.09 -0.36
CA ASP A 7 2.40 -2.29 0.23
C ASP A 7 2.96 -1.21 1.16
N ILE A 8 2.13 -0.26 1.56
CA ILE A 8 2.53 0.89 2.38
C ILE A 8 2.08 0.73 3.83
N ASP A 9 0.75 0.68 4.06
CA ASP A 9 0.19 0.79 5.41
C ASP A 9 0.31 -0.52 6.19
N GLY A 10 1.19 -0.57 7.16
CA GLY A 10 1.50 -1.79 7.93
C GLY A 10 2.73 -2.52 7.40
N THR A 11 3.17 -2.25 6.18
CA THR A 11 4.35 -2.85 5.55
C THR A 11 5.54 -1.91 5.53
N LEU A 12 5.48 -0.81 4.77
CA LEU A 12 6.54 0.21 4.72
C LEU A 12 6.40 1.24 5.83
N ALA A 13 5.17 1.65 6.16
CA ALA A 13 4.92 2.72 7.11
C ALA A 13 3.67 2.48 7.96
N ARG A 14 3.69 3.03 9.17
CA ARG A 14 2.53 3.12 10.05
C ARG A 14 2.03 4.55 10.12
N SER A 15 0.89 4.81 9.49
CA SER A 15 0.26 6.14 9.45
C SER A 15 -0.50 6.49 10.73
N GLN A 16 -0.64 5.56 11.69
CA GLN A 16 -1.34 5.76 12.98
C GLN A 16 -2.74 6.34 12.84
N GLY A 17 -3.49 5.90 11.81
CA GLY A 17 -4.84 6.39 11.52
C GLY A 17 -4.89 7.77 10.86
N ALA A 18 -3.78 8.28 10.32
CA ALA A 18 -3.77 9.56 9.60
C ALA A 18 -4.67 9.52 8.36
N GLY A 19 -4.65 8.41 7.60
CA GLY A 19 -5.52 8.21 6.44
C GLY A 19 -6.99 8.30 6.81
N THR A 20 -7.44 7.55 7.81
CA THR A 20 -8.82 7.58 8.30
C THR A 20 -9.24 8.97 8.78
N LEU A 21 -8.37 9.66 9.52
CA LEU A 21 -8.62 11.03 9.97
C LEU A 21 -8.77 12.00 8.80
N ALA A 22 -7.90 11.90 7.82
CA ALA A 22 -7.92 12.75 6.61
C ALA A 22 -9.17 12.48 5.77
N MET A 23 -9.52 11.20 5.52
CA MET A 23 -10.75 10.82 4.81
C MET A 23 -12.00 11.36 5.52
N THR A 24 -12.13 11.15 6.85
CA THR A 24 -13.26 11.65 7.62
C THR A 24 -13.40 13.18 7.49
N ARG A 25 -12.31 13.92 7.56
CA ARG A 25 -12.31 15.38 7.36
C ARG A 25 -12.77 15.75 5.95
N THR A 26 -12.31 15.01 4.95
CA THR A 26 -12.64 15.23 3.54
C THR A 26 -14.13 14.96 3.27
N PHE A 27 -14.69 13.86 3.76
CA PHE A 27 -16.13 13.58 3.67
C PHE A 27 -16.97 14.67 4.31
N LYS A 28 -16.54 15.13 5.49
CA LYS A 28 -17.22 16.24 6.18
C LYS A 28 -17.15 17.54 5.39
N GLU A 29 -16.00 17.87 4.82
CA GLU A 29 -15.78 19.11 4.07
C GLU A 29 -16.57 19.13 2.76
N LEU A 30 -16.53 18.04 1.99
CA LEU A 30 -17.15 17.97 0.68
C LEU A 30 -18.67 17.77 0.72
N TRP A 31 -19.14 16.95 1.67
CA TRP A 31 -20.53 16.46 1.66
C TRP A 31 -21.26 16.59 3.00
N GLY A 32 -20.61 17.14 4.03
CA GLY A 32 -21.19 17.28 5.37
C GLY A 32 -21.32 15.97 6.15
N ILE A 33 -20.78 14.85 5.62
CA ILE A 33 -20.87 13.51 6.22
C ILE A 33 -19.78 13.37 7.29
N LYS A 34 -20.17 13.13 8.56
CA LYS A 34 -19.23 13.07 9.69
C LYS A 34 -18.77 11.64 10.01
N ASP A 35 -19.58 10.67 9.68
CA ASP A 35 -19.52 9.26 10.06
C ASP A 35 -19.42 8.34 8.82
N ALA A 36 -18.87 8.85 7.73
CA ALA A 36 -18.79 8.16 6.45
C ALA A 36 -18.11 6.77 6.52
N LEU A 37 -17.15 6.58 7.43
CA LEU A 37 -16.38 5.35 7.59
C LEU A 37 -16.85 4.51 8.81
N GLU A 38 -17.87 4.93 9.53
CA GLU A 38 -18.35 4.22 10.71
C GLU A 38 -18.95 2.85 10.32
N GLY A 39 -18.55 1.81 11.05
CA GLY A 39 -18.99 0.44 10.78
C GLY A 39 -18.41 -0.23 9.53
N MET A 40 -17.55 0.45 8.77
CA MET A 40 -16.90 -0.13 7.60
C MET A 40 -15.62 -0.87 8.00
N ASN A 41 -15.46 -2.12 7.52
CA ASN A 41 -14.16 -2.79 7.50
C ASN A 41 -13.46 -2.49 6.17
N PHE A 42 -12.44 -1.67 6.22
CA PHE A 42 -11.67 -1.25 5.04
C PHE A 42 -10.16 -1.59 5.11
N ALA A 43 -9.75 -2.41 6.10
CA ALA A 43 -8.37 -2.92 6.16
C ALA A 43 -8.02 -3.65 4.86
N GLY A 44 -6.88 -3.33 4.26
CA GLY A 44 -6.42 -3.91 2.99
C GLY A 44 -7.23 -3.50 1.73
N ARG A 45 -8.27 -2.69 1.86
CA ARG A 45 -9.05 -2.17 0.73
C ARG A 45 -8.39 -0.97 0.07
N SER A 46 -8.66 -0.78 -1.23
CA SER A 46 -8.18 0.41 -1.95
C SER A 46 -9.00 1.66 -1.62
N ASP A 47 -8.37 2.83 -1.72
CA ASP A 47 -9.02 4.12 -1.52
C ASP A 47 -10.20 4.30 -2.51
N SER A 48 -10.05 3.81 -3.76
CA SER A 48 -11.10 3.85 -4.79
C SER A 48 -12.25 2.87 -4.55
N TRP A 49 -12.07 1.89 -3.66
CA TRP A 49 -13.18 1.09 -3.14
C TRP A 49 -13.84 1.78 -1.94
N ILE A 50 -13.02 2.34 -1.03
CA ILE A 50 -13.50 2.93 0.23
C ILE A 50 -14.41 4.12 -0.04
N VAL A 51 -13.98 5.06 -0.91
CA VAL A 51 -14.71 6.33 -1.11
C VAL A 51 -16.10 6.13 -1.72
N PRO A 52 -16.27 5.38 -2.83
CA PRO A 52 -17.58 5.09 -3.38
C PRO A 52 -18.47 4.29 -2.43
N THR A 53 -17.90 3.30 -1.73
CA THR A 53 -18.67 2.49 -0.77
C THR A 53 -19.18 3.34 0.39
N ALA A 54 -18.34 4.22 0.92
CA ALA A 54 -18.75 5.14 2.00
C ALA A 54 -19.90 6.08 1.55
N LEU A 55 -19.83 6.59 0.32
CA LEU A 55 -20.92 7.42 -0.25
C LEU A 55 -22.20 6.60 -0.48
N ALA A 56 -22.08 5.38 -1.02
CA ALA A 56 -23.21 4.49 -1.25
C ALA A 56 -23.94 4.14 0.06
N ASN A 57 -23.21 3.90 1.15
CA ASN A 57 -23.79 3.70 2.49
C ASN A 57 -24.60 4.90 3.00
N GLN A 58 -24.35 6.09 2.45
CA GLN A 58 -25.11 7.32 2.73
C GLN A 58 -26.17 7.63 1.66
N GLY A 59 -26.46 6.64 0.78
CA GLY A 59 -27.45 6.80 -0.29
C GLY A 59 -27.03 7.74 -1.41
N ARG A 60 -25.73 7.90 -1.64
CA ARG A 60 -25.15 8.81 -2.64
C ARG A 60 -24.24 8.05 -3.60
N ASP A 61 -24.43 8.28 -4.91
CA ASP A 61 -23.50 7.79 -5.93
C ASP A 61 -22.19 8.60 -5.89
N CYS A 62 -21.10 7.97 -6.34
CA CYS A 62 -19.79 8.57 -6.51
C CYS A 62 -19.45 8.64 -8.00
N SER A 63 -19.49 9.82 -8.58
CA SER A 63 -19.06 10.02 -9.96
C SER A 63 -17.51 10.06 -10.05
N PRO A 64 -16.91 9.89 -11.25
CA PRO A 64 -15.48 10.11 -11.45
C PRO A 64 -15.02 11.50 -11.01
N GLU A 65 -15.86 12.52 -11.23
CA GLU A 65 -15.59 13.91 -10.81
C GLU A 65 -15.62 14.05 -9.27
N ASP A 66 -16.54 13.35 -8.59
CA ASP A 66 -16.58 13.29 -7.13
C ASP A 66 -15.31 12.65 -6.58
N LEU A 67 -14.83 11.57 -7.20
CA LEU A 67 -13.59 10.89 -6.78
C LEU A 67 -12.36 11.78 -6.98
N ALA A 68 -12.23 12.42 -8.15
CA ALA A 68 -11.14 13.35 -8.43
C ALA A 68 -11.13 14.51 -7.43
N ARG A 69 -12.31 15.11 -7.17
CA ARG A 69 -12.49 16.16 -6.16
C ARG A 69 -12.15 15.67 -4.75
N PHE A 70 -12.50 14.42 -4.42
CA PHE A 70 -12.12 13.82 -3.14
C PHE A 70 -10.60 13.77 -2.98
N ILE A 71 -9.88 13.27 -3.98
CA ILE A 71 -8.42 13.18 -3.94
C ILE A 71 -7.79 14.56 -3.73
N ASP A 72 -8.27 15.59 -4.44
CA ASP A 72 -7.77 16.97 -4.32
C ASP A 72 -7.93 17.55 -2.92
N HIS A 73 -8.97 17.18 -2.18
CA HIS A 73 -9.19 17.61 -0.80
C HIS A 73 -8.53 16.67 0.22
N TYR A 74 -8.46 15.36 -0.08
CA TYR A 74 -7.91 14.34 0.81
C TYR A 74 -6.40 14.49 1.02
N VAL A 75 -5.64 14.68 -0.06
CA VAL A 75 -4.17 14.76 0.05
C VAL A 75 -3.73 15.91 0.97
N PRO A 76 -4.23 17.14 0.87
CA PRO A 76 -3.89 18.20 1.83
C PRO A 76 -4.33 17.92 3.27
N GLN A 77 -5.43 17.19 3.48
CA GLN A 77 -5.83 16.76 4.83
C GLN A 77 -4.90 15.68 5.37
N LEU A 78 -4.42 14.78 4.49
CA LEU A 78 -3.45 13.74 4.84
C LEU A 78 -2.10 14.35 5.24
N ASP A 79 -1.58 15.32 4.48
CA ASP A 79 -0.34 16.04 4.78
C ASP A 79 -0.37 16.68 6.18
N ARG A 80 -1.53 17.19 6.58
CA ARG A 80 -1.72 17.77 7.93
C ARG A 80 -1.86 16.68 9.01
N ALA A 81 -2.45 15.53 8.67
CA ALA A 81 -2.72 14.46 9.62
C ALA A 81 -1.46 13.63 9.95
N LEU A 82 -0.61 13.36 8.96
CA LEU A 82 0.59 12.52 9.11
C LEU A 82 1.50 12.98 10.27
N PRO A 83 1.92 14.26 10.37
CA PRO A 83 2.73 14.72 11.51
C PRO A 83 1.97 14.66 12.83
N GLN A 84 0.66 14.97 12.83
CA GLN A 84 -0.19 14.92 14.04
C GLN A 84 -0.26 13.50 14.61
N ARG A 85 -0.25 12.49 13.75
CA ARG A 85 -0.33 11.07 14.08
C ARG A 85 1.04 10.40 14.26
N ARG A 86 2.14 11.15 14.11
CA ARG A 86 3.51 10.63 14.23
C ARG A 86 3.76 9.43 13.31
N SER A 87 3.39 9.59 12.04
CA SER A 87 3.68 8.60 11.01
C SER A 87 5.17 8.27 10.98
N ARG A 88 5.50 6.99 10.80
CA ARG A 88 6.89 6.50 10.81
C ARG A 88 7.03 5.26 9.94
N LEU A 89 8.25 4.97 9.52
CA LEU A 89 8.59 3.70 8.87
C LEU A 89 8.38 2.52 9.83
N CYS A 90 8.07 1.35 9.25
CA CYS A 90 8.13 0.08 9.95
C CYS A 90 9.60 -0.30 10.22
N PRO A 91 9.87 -1.18 11.21
CA PRO A 91 11.24 -1.59 11.54
C PRO A 91 11.98 -2.19 10.35
N GLY A 92 13.23 -1.78 10.13
CA GLY A 92 14.13 -2.29 9.11
C GLY A 92 13.92 -1.76 7.69
N VAL A 93 12.83 -1.02 7.43
CA VAL A 93 12.47 -0.56 6.07
C VAL A 93 13.58 0.29 5.44
N LEU A 94 14.09 1.29 6.15
CA LEU A 94 15.09 2.21 5.57
C LEU A 94 16.37 1.46 5.18
N GLU A 95 16.90 0.66 6.11
CA GLU A 95 18.12 -0.13 5.90
C GLU A 95 17.95 -1.14 4.77
N LEU A 96 16.79 -1.80 4.69
CA LEU A 96 16.49 -2.76 3.63
C LEU A 96 16.43 -2.07 2.27
N LEU A 97 15.70 -0.96 2.14
CA LEU A 97 15.59 -0.20 0.88
C LEU A 97 16.95 0.33 0.42
N ASP A 98 17.79 0.83 1.34
CA ASP A 98 19.16 1.27 1.04
C ASP A 98 20.03 0.15 0.48
N VAL A 99 19.86 -1.08 0.96
CA VAL A 99 20.60 -2.25 0.43
C VAL A 99 20.01 -2.68 -0.91
N LEU A 100 18.69 -2.80 -1.02
CA LEU A 100 18.02 -3.20 -2.26
C LEU A 100 18.30 -2.25 -3.42
N SER A 101 18.42 -0.94 -3.17
CA SER A 101 18.76 0.06 -4.19
C SER A 101 20.12 -0.14 -4.85
N ARG A 102 21.00 -0.94 -4.24
CA ARG A 102 22.34 -1.31 -4.76
C ARG A 102 22.35 -2.67 -5.46
N THR A 103 21.21 -3.33 -5.55
CA THR A 103 21.02 -4.60 -6.26
C THR A 103 20.44 -4.35 -7.65
N THR A 104 20.21 -5.44 -8.39
CA THR A 104 19.51 -5.40 -9.69
C THR A 104 17.98 -5.57 -9.53
N ALA A 105 17.44 -5.52 -8.32
CA ALA A 105 16.01 -5.63 -8.08
C ALA A 105 15.29 -4.34 -8.53
N THR A 106 14.13 -4.51 -9.16
CA THR A 106 13.24 -3.40 -9.48
C THR A 106 12.28 -3.20 -8.31
N LEU A 107 12.33 -2.03 -7.68
CA LEU A 107 11.47 -1.71 -6.54
C LEU A 107 10.23 -0.96 -7.01
N GLY A 108 9.07 -1.47 -6.66
CA GLY A 108 7.78 -0.88 -6.96
C GLY A 108 6.82 -0.90 -5.78
N LEU A 109 5.74 -0.16 -5.92
CA LEU A 109 4.64 -0.15 -4.97
C LEU A 109 3.49 -1.02 -5.47
N GLY A 110 2.76 -1.64 -4.53
CA GLY A 110 1.51 -2.35 -4.78
C GLY A 110 0.54 -2.01 -3.67
N THR A 111 -0.17 -0.88 -3.78
CA THR A 111 -0.91 -0.33 -2.66
C THR A 111 -2.32 0.11 -3.03
N GLY A 112 -3.27 -0.08 -2.11
CA GLY A 112 -4.62 0.46 -2.24
C GLY A 112 -4.72 1.99 -2.12
N ASN A 113 -3.65 2.67 -1.73
CA ASN A 113 -3.64 4.13 -1.65
C ASN A 113 -3.71 4.77 -3.05
N PHE A 114 -4.40 5.91 -3.16
CA PHE A 114 -4.21 6.77 -4.33
C PHE A 114 -2.73 7.12 -4.49
N ARG A 115 -2.23 7.24 -5.71
CA ARG A 115 -0.82 7.56 -5.99
C ARG A 115 -0.34 8.80 -5.24
N ARG A 116 -1.12 9.88 -5.26
CA ARG A 116 -0.80 11.12 -4.54
C ARG A 116 -0.79 10.96 -3.02
N ALA A 117 -1.64 10.07 -2.49
CA ALA A 117 -1.66 9.73 -1.07
C ALA A 117 -0.46 8.86 -0.68
N ALA A 118 -0.05 7.92 -1.53
CA ALA A 118 1.16 7.12 -1.36
C ALA A 118 2.41 8.01 -1.28
N GLU A 119 2.55 8.95 -2.23
CA GLU A 119 3.63 9.95 -2.22
C GLU A 119 3.61 10.79 -0.95
N ALA A 120 2.46 11.33 -0.56
CA ALA A 120 2.31 12.11 0.67
C ALA A 120 2.70 11.34 1.94
N LYS A 121 2.51 10.00 1.96
CA LYS A 121 2.93 9.14 3.07
C LYS A 121 4.43 8.85 3.09
N LEU A 122 5.04 8.62 1.94
CA LEU A 122 6.42 8.10 1.83
C LEU A 122 7.47 9.19 1.62
N ALA A 123 7.17 10.28 0.91
CA ALA A 123 8.13 11.34 0.63
C ALA A 123 8.66 12.04 1.91
N PRO A 124 7.82 12.38 2.90
CA PRO A 124 8.31 12.94 4.16
C PRO A 124 9.15 11.97 5.00
N LEU A 125 9.04 10.66 4.74
CA LEU A 125 9.83 9.61 5.39
C LEU A 125 11.14 9.29 4.64
N GLY A 126 11.37 9.95 3.48
CA GLY A 126 12.60 9.85 2.70
C GLY A 126 12.72 8.57 1.86
N VAL A 127 11.61 7.84 1.62
CA VAL A 127 11.67 6.54 0.93
C VAL A 127 10.91 6.47 -0.39
N TRP A 128 10.20 7.53 -0.79
CA TRP A 128 9.44 7.56 -2.03
C TRP A 128 10.31 7.32 -3.28
N ASP A 129 11.48 7.93 -3.34
CA ASP A 129 12.38 7.89 -4.49
C ASP A 129 13.08 6.54 -4.71
N HIS A 130 12.91 5.58 -3.80
CA HIS A 130 13.38 4.20 -4.01
C HIS A 130 12.50 3.43 -5.02
N PHE A 131 11.27 3.85 -5.25
CA PHE A 131 10.30 3.14 -6.07
C PHE A 131 10.19 3.77 -7.46
N VAL A 132 10.38 2.97 -8.51
CA VAL A 132 10.35 3.46 -9.91
C VAL A 132 8.92 3.71 -10.40
N ASP A 133 7.96 2.89 -9.97
CA ASP A 133 6.51 2.99 -10.27
C ASP A 133 5.73 1.99 -9.39
N GLY A 134 4.50 1.66 -9.73
CA GLY A 134 3.68 0.67 -9.02
C GLY A 134 2.23 0.61 -9.46
N GLY A 135 1.45 -0.18 -8.72
CA GLY A 135 -0.01 -0.23 -8.77
C GLY A 135 -0.60 0.56 -7.60
N PHE A 136 -1.61 1.34 -7.87
CA PHE A 136 -2.22 2.27 -6.92
C PHE A 136 -3.75 2.15 -6.91
N GLY A 137 -4.37 2.65 -5.87
CA GLY A 137 -5.82 2.74 -5.79
C GLY A 137 -6.48 3.53 -6.94
N ASP A 138 -5.73 4.38 -7.65
CA ASP A 138 -6.20 5.06 -8.87
C ASP A 138 -6.45 4.10 -10.04
N ASP A 139 -5.73 2.98 -10.06
CA ASP A 139 -5.77 2.05 -11.18
C ASP A 139 -7.03 1.19 -11.18
N HIS A 140 -7.36 0.62 -10.02
CA HIS A 140 -8.54 -0.23 -9.88
C HIS A 140 -8.97 -0.37 -8.41
N PRO A 141 -10.29 -0.50 -8.10
CA PRO A 141 -10.76 -0.77 -6.74
C PRO A 141 -10.40 -2.18 -6.24
N ASP A 142 -10.25 -3.16 -7.13
CA ASP A 142 -9.82 -4.52 -6.80
C ASP A 142 -8.31 -4.60 -6.67
N ARG A 143 -7.82 -5.30 -5.61
CA ARG A 143 -6.40 -5.39 -5.28
C ARG A 143 -5.60 -6.16 -6.32
N THR A 144 -6.16 -7.22 -6.89
CA THR A 144 -5.49 -8.03 -7.91
C THR A 144 -5.27 -7.23 -9.18
N GLU A 145 -6.30 -6.50 -9.63
CA GLU A 145 -6.23 -5.69 -10.84
C GLU A 145 -5.24 -4.52 -10.70
N LEU A 146 -5.20 -3.84 -9.55
CA LEU A 146 -4.22 -2.79 -9.32
C LEU A 146 -2.78 -3.32 -9.26
N LEU A 147 -2.56 -4.52 -8.67
CA LEU A 147 -1.24 -5.15 -8.69
C LEU A 147 -0.84 -5.57 -10.11
N ALA A 148 -1.75 -6.10 -10.90
CA ALA A 148 -1.50 -6.46 -12.29
C ALA A 148 -1.11 -5.23 -13.12
N ALA A 149 -1.83 -4.10 -12.98
CA ALA A 149 -1.51 -2.85 -13.65
C ALA A 149 -0.13 -2.31 -13.23
N GLY A 150 0.19 -2.39 -11.94
CA GLY A 150 1.51 -2.02 -11.41
C GLY A 150 2.62 -2.90 -11.95
N LEU A 151 2.41 -4.21 -11.98
CA LEU A 151 3.38 -5.19 -12.52
C LEU A 151 3.68 -4.93 -13.99
N GLU A 152 2.67 -4.61 -14.80
CA GLU A 152 2.87 -4.25 -16.21
C GLU A 152 3.81 -3.04 -16.38
N ARG A 153 3.65 -2.00 -15.55
CA ARG A 153 4.55 -0.84 -15.55
C ARG A 153 5.97 -1.22 -15.10
N LEU A 154 6.09 -2.02 -14.03
CA LEU A 154 7.39 -2.41 -13.48
C LEU A 154 8.17 -3.31 -14.43
N ARG A 155 7.51 -4.14 -15.23
CA ARG A 155 8.14 -4.96 -16.28
C ARG A 155 8.85 -4.14 -17.37
N GLN A 156 8.48 -2.87 -17.54
CA GLN A 156 9.20 -1.97 -18.46
C GLN A 156 10.60 -1.60 -17.95
N HIS A 157 10.86 -1.84 -16.65
CA HIS A 157 12.14 -1.58 -15.96
C HIS A 157 12.90 -2.86 -15.61
N ALA A 158 12.43 -4.03 -16.05
CA ALA A 158 13.00 -5.35 -15.74
C ALA A 158 13.02 -6.26 -16.97
N ASP A 159 13.80 -7.36 -16.91
CA ASP A 159 13.82 -8.36 -17.97
C ASP A 159 12.59 -9.28 -17.92
N ASP A 160 12.17 -9.86 -19.06
CA ASP A 160 10.96 -10.67 -19.21
C ASP A 160 10.89 -11.93 -18.30
N SER A 161 12.04 -12.44 -17.83
CA SER A 161 12.14 -13.64 -16.97
C SER A 161 12.26 -13.31 -15.48
N THR A 162 11.74 -12.19 -15.06
CA THR A 162 11.94 -11.66 -13.72
C THR A 162 10.95 -12.26 -12.72
N ASP A 163 11.43 -12.80 -11.61
CA ASP A 163 10.62 -13.23 -10.48
C ASP A 163 9.88 -12.03 -9.87
N VAL A 164 8.65 -12.25 -9.43
CA VAL A 164 7.83 -11.23 -8.81
C VAL A 164 7.57 -11.60 -7.36
N VAL A 165 7.80 -10.66 -6.46
CA VAL A 165 7.49 -10.80 -5.03
C VAL A 165 6.62 -9.65 -4.58
N VAL A 166 5.48 -9.97 -3.96
CA VAL A 166 4.61 -9.01 -3.29
C VAL A 166 4.93 -9.03 -1.80
N ILE A 167 5.07 -7.85 -1.20
CA ILE A 167 5.34 -7.68 0.22
C ILE A 167 4.17 -6.91 0.83
N GLY A 168 3.47 -7.52 1.79
CA GLY A 168 2.28 -6.93 2.40
C GLY A 168 2.04 -7.44 3.82
N ASP A 169 1.00 -6.93 4.47
CA ASP A 169 0.67 -7.28 5.86
C ASP A 169 -0.76 -7.80 6.03
N THR A 170 -1.48 -8.04 4.93
CA THR A 170 -2.88 -8.49 4.95
C THR A 170 -3.12 -9.73 4.10
N SER A 171 -4.22 -10.47 4.36
CA SER A 171 -4.69 -11.55 3.50
C SER A 171 -5.00 -11.08 2.07
N HIS A 172 -5.42 -9.82 1.91
CA HIS A 172 -5.65 -9.23 0.58
C HIS A 172 -4.36 -9.13 -0.25
N ASP A 173 -3.21 -8.86 0.38
CA ASP A 173 -1.91 -8.86 -0.31
C ASP A 173 -1.54 -10.27 -0.75
N ILE A 174 -1.81 -11.27 0.09
CA ILE A 174 -1.52 -12.67 -0.18
C ILE A 174 -2.37 -13.16 -1.35
N GLU A 175 -3.69 -13.00 -1.25
CA GLU A 175 -4.64 -13.40 -2.29
C GLU A 175 -4.31 -12.74 -3.65
N ALA A 176 -4.10 -11.43 -3.64
CA ALA A 176 -3.81 -10.68 -4.86
C ALA A 176 -2.42 -10.98 -5.43
N GLY A 177 -1.42 -11.15 -4.58
CA GLY A 177 -0.06 -11.53 -5.00
C GLY A 177 -0.05 -12.91 -5.69
N HIS A 178 -0.69 -13.91 -5.08
CA HIS A 178 -0.82 -15.25 -5.67
C HIS A 178 -1.62 -15.21 -6.99
N ALA A 179 -2.68 -14.40 -7.05
CA ALA A 179 -3.51 -14.29 -8.26
C ALA A 179 -2.75 -13.74 -9.47
N ILE A 180 -1.73 -12.88 -9.26
CA ILE A 180 -0.86 -12.40 -10.35
C ILE A 180 0.37 -13.29 -10.57
N GLY A 181 0.46 -14.44 -9.88
CA GLY A 181 1.57 -15.39 -10.00
C GLY A 181 2.85 -14.96 -9.27
N ALA A 182 2.75 -14.04 -8.32
CA ALA A 182 3.87 -13.61 -7.49
C ALA A 182 4.05 -14.55 -6.28
N ARG A 183 5.27 -14.62 -5.79
CA ARG A 183 5.56 -15.12 -4.44
C ARG A 183 5.22 -14.03 -3.42
N VAL A 184 4.69 -14.40 -2.27
CA VAL A 184 4.25 -13.43 -1.26
C VAL A 184 5.07 -13.54 0.03
N VAL A 185 5.65 -12.43 0.44
CA VAL A 185 6.31 -12.27 1.73
C VAL A 185 5.43 -11.39 2.62
N ALA A 186 4.84 -11.98 3.64
CA ALA A 186 4.01 -11.25 4.59
C ALA A 186 4.86 -10.72 5.76
N VAL A 187 4.48 -9.55 6.30
CA VAL A 187 5.09 -8.95 7.49
C VAL A 187 4.06 -8.75 8.60
N ARG A 188 4.43 -9.03 9.86
CA ARG A 188 3.54 -8.90 11.03
C ARG A 188 3.50 -7.47 11.59
N THR A 189 3.97 -6.49 10.83
CA THR A 189 3.99 -5.08 11.27
C THR A 189 2.65 -4.36 11.09
N GLY A 190 1.67 -4.99 10.44
CA GLY A 190 0.31 -4.47 10.26
C GLY A 190 -0.64 -4.75 11.43
N TYR A 191 -1.92 -4.85 11.07
CA TYR A 191 -3.02 -5.07 12.02
C TYR A 191 -3.74 -6.41 11.77
N SER A 192 -3.11 -7.36 11.06
CA SER A 192 -3.67 -8.68 10.80
C SER A 192 -3.80 -9.51 12.07
N GLU A 193 -4.87 -10.28 12.16
CA GLU A 193 -5.10 -11.20 13.27
C GLU A 193 -4.22 -12.47 13.11
N PRO A 194 -3.99 -13.21 14.19
CA PRO A 194 -3.30 -14.50 14.10
C PRO A 194 -4.01 -15.45 13.11
N GLY A 195 -3.27 -15.96 12.14
CA GLY A 195 -3.78 -16.83 11.09
C GLY A 195 -4.06 -16.16 9.76
N ASP A 196 -4.26 -14.85 9.72
CA ASP A 196 -4.53 -14.11 8.45
C ASP A 196 -3.39 -14.18 7.44
N LEU A 197 -2.17 -14.45 7.92
CA LEU A 197 -0.96 -14.48 7.11
C LEU A 197 -0.43 -15.91 6.84
N ASP A 198 -1.18 -16.95 7.22
CA ASP A 198 -0.71 -18.34 7.14
C ASP A 198 -0.56 -18.85 5.70
N GLU A 199 -1.24 -18.23 4.73
CA GLU A 199 -1.15 -18.59 3.32
C GLU A 199 -0.01 -17.89 2.56
N ALA A 200 0.77 -17.02 3.23
CA ALA A 200 1.95 -16.42 2.62
C ALA A 200 3.07 -17.46 2.43
N ASP A 201 3.87 -17.31 1.35
CA ASP A 201 5.02 -18.20 1.10
C ASP A 201 6.10 -18.05 2.19
N VAL A 202 6.27 -16.84 2.72
CA VAL A 202 7.14 -16.52 3.85
C VAL A 202 6.46 -15.48 4.73
N THR A 203 6.55 -15.64 6.05
CA THR A 203 6.09 -14.63 7.00
C THR A 203 7.26 -14.17 7.86
N LEU A 204 7.47 -12.86 7.96
CA LEU A 204 8.47 -12.20 8.78
C LEU A 204 7.79 -11.41 9.90
N ASP A 205 8.44 -11.30 11.06
CA ASP A 205 7.93 -10.43 12.14
C ASP A 205 8.01 -8.95 11.74
N ASP A 206 9.12 -8.55 11.14
CA ASP A 206 9.36 -7.25 10.51
C ASP A 206 10.53 -7.35 9.52
N LEU A 207 11.02 -6.22 9.02
CA LEU A 207 12.12 -6.16 8.06
C LEU A 207 13.47 -5.81 8.68
N SER A 208 13.61 -5.86 10.02
CA SER A 208 14.84 -5.44 10.73
C SER A 208 15.97 -6.48 10.68
N ASP A 209 15.64 -7.78 10.56
CA ASP A 209 16.63 -8.79 10.24
C ASP A 209 16.95 -8.74 8.74
N LEU A 210 17.98 -7.97 8.39
CA LEU A 210 18.37 -7.71 7.01
C LEU A 210 18.72 -8.98 6.25
N GLN A 211 19.41 -9.94 6.89
CA GLN A 211 19.79 -11.20 6.25
C GLN A 211 18.55 -12.04 5.93
N GLN A 212 17.65 -12.19 6.88
CA GLN A 212 16.40 -12.92 6.70
C GLN A 212 15.52 -12.24 5.64
N SER A 213 15.40 -10.91 5.68
CA SER A 213 14.62 -10.13 4.71
C SER A 213 15.18 -10.28 3.30
N LEU A 214 16.49 -10.13 3.09
CA LEU A 214 17.10 -10.31 1.77
C LEU A 214 16.96 -11.75 1.26
N SER A 215 17.12 -12.76 2.13
CA SER A 215 16.88 -14.15 1.77
C SER A 215 15.45 -14.39 1.33
N ALA A 216 14.47 -13.86 2.09
CA ALA A 216 13.05 -13.97 1.76
C ALA A 216 12.69 -13.26 0.45
N LEU A 217 13.26 -12.08 0.17
CA LEU A 217 12.91 -11.27 -0.99
C LEU A 217 13.63 -11.68 -2.28
N LEU A 218 14.92 -12.03 -2.19
CA LEU A 218 15.76 -12.28 -3.35
C LEU A 218 16.11 -13.76 -3.56
N GLY A 219 15.75 -14.63 -2.62
CA GLY A 219 16.12 -16.06 -2.67
C GLY A 219 17.63 -16.30 -2.53
N VAL A 220 18.37 -15.34 -1.99
CA VAL A 220 19.83 -15.45 -1.79
C VAL A 220 20.08 -16.04 -0.41
N ILE A 221 20.76 -17.19 -0.35
CA ILE A 221 21.24 -17.83 0.89
C ILE A 221 22.55 -17.19 1.32
#